data_f81e42fe4f8b579b28ca510f8082cc3f
#
_entry.id   f81e42fe4f8b579b28ca510f8082cc3f
#
_cell.length_a   1.000
_cell.length_b   1.000
_cell.length_c   1.000
_cell.angle_alpha   90.00
_cell.angle_beta   90.00
_cell.angle_gamma   90.00
#
_symmetry.space_group_name_H-M   'P 1'
#
loop_
_entity.id
_entity.type
_entity.pdbx_description
1 polymer ?
#
loop_
_entity_poly.entity_id
_entity_poly.type
_entity_poly.pdbx_seq_one_letter_code
_entity_poly.pdbx_strand_id
1 'polypeptide(L)'
;MEHYAGIDVSLELSSVCVVDAQGKIVKETKVASEPEAVVAFFEALGFAVKRIGLEAGPLSHWLHAGLKEAGFETVLLETHM
;
A
#
# COMPACT_ATOMS: atom_id res chain seq x y z
N MET A 1 -10.16 -6.81 -14.30
CA MET A 1 -9.79 -5.42 -14.13
C MET A 1 -8.61 -5.29 -13.20
N GLU A 2 -7.69 -4.39 -13.53
CA GLU A 2 -6.50 -4.19 -12.72
C GLU A 2 -6.73 -3.13 -11.67
N HIS A 3 -6.16 -3.35 -10.49
CA HIS A 3 -6.22 -2.41 -9.39
C HIS A 3 -4.82 -2.08 -8.93
N TYR A 4 -4.65 -0.85 -8.46
CA TYR A 4 -3.38 -0.36 -7.95
C TYR A 4 -3.62 0.31 -6.61
N ALA A 5 -2.60 0.37 -5.77
CA ALA A 5 -2.73 1.00 -4.47
C ALA A 5 -1.57 1.93 -4.20
N GLY A 6 -1.85 3.01 -3.49
CA GLY A 6 -0.83 3.91 -2.99
C GLY A 6 -0.96 4.01 -1.49
N ILE A 7 0.17 4.04 -0.80
CA ILE A 7 0.20 4.14 0.65
C ILE A 7 1.03 5.36 1.06
N ASP A 8 0.39 6.26 1.78
CA ASP A 8 1.04 7.40 2.40
C ASP A 8 1.35 7.00 3.84
N VAL A 9 2.62 6.71 4.09
CA VAL A 9 3.07 6.13 5.35
C VAL A 9 3.28 7.20 6.41
N SER A 10 2.65 7.00 7.56
CA SER A 10 2.86 7.84 8.75
C SER A 10 3.21 6.95 9.93
N LEU A 11 3.59 7.56 11.04
CA LEU A 11 4.11 6.80 12.18
C LEU A 11 3.07 5.87 12.83
N GLU A 12 1.83 6.30 12.91
CA GLU A 12 0.79 5.51 13.57
C GLU A 12 -0.18 4.88 12.58
N LEU A 13 -0.72 5.68 11.68
CA LEU A 13 -1.70 5.23 10.70
C LEU A 13 -1.23 5.62 9.31
N SER A 14 -1.32 4.69 8.39
CA SER A 14 -1.00 4.93 6.99
C SER A 14 -2.28 5.04 6.19
N SER A 15 -2.33 5.99 5.27
CA SER A 15 -3.48 6.17 4.38
C SER A 15 -3.31 5.30 3.16
N VAL A 16 -4.29 4.46 2.89
CA VAL A 16 -4.25 3.54 1.75
C VAL A 16 -5.35 3.94 0.77
N CYS A 17 -4.97 4.09 -0.48
CA CYS A 17 -5.90 4.43 -1.56
C CYS A 17 -5.78 3.37 -2.64
N VAL A 18 -6.90 2.72 -2.97
CA VAL A 18 -6.95 1.70 -4.02
C VAL A 18 -7.72 2.27 -5.20
N VAL A 19 -7.10 2.22 -6.37
CA VAL A 19 -7.71 2.74 -7.60
C VAL A 19 -7.83 1.64 -8.65
N ASP A 20 -8.75 1.83 -9.59
CA ASP A 20 -8.89 0.92 -10.72
C ASP A 20 -7.95 1.34 -11.86
N ALA A 21 -8.00 0.64 -12.98
CA ALA A 21 -7.13 0.90 -14.13
C ALA A 21 -7.33 2.29 -14.73
N GLN A 22 -8.44 2.95 -14.43
CA GLN A 22 -8.72 4.28 -14.93
C GLN A 22 -8.38 5.38 -13.92
N GLY A 23 -7.81 4.99 -12.78
CA GLY A 23 -7.44 5.94 -11.75
C GLY A 23 -8.58 6.33 -10.83
N LYS A 24 -9.72 5.67 -10.93
CA LYS A 24 -10.86 5.96 -10.09
C LYS A 24 -10.70 5.29 -8.73
N ILE A 25 -10.96 6.04 -7.66
CA ILE A 25 -10.82 5.52 -6.31
C ILE A 25 -11.90 4.48 -6.03
N VAL A 26 -11.45 3.26 -5.71
CA VAL A 26 -12.34 2.14 -5.38
C VAL A 26 -12.49 2.04 -3.87
N LYS A 27 -11.42 2.28 -3.12
CA LYS A 27 -11.44 2.22 -1.68
C LYS A 27 -10.36 3.10 -1.10
N GLU A 28 -10.67 3.76 0.02
CA GLU A 28 -9.73 4.62 0.70
C GLU A 28 -9.95 4.45 2.20
N THR A 29 -8.86 4.20 2.93
CA THR A 29 -8.96 3.97 4.37
C THR A 29 -7.62 4.23 5.04
N LYS A 30 -7.61 4.14 6.35
CA LYS A 30 -6.38 4.21 7.14
C LYS A 30 -6.18 2.90 7.87
N VAL A 31 -4.93 2.44 7.91
CA VAL A 31 -4.58 1.21 8.63
C VAL A 31 -3.36 1.49 9.50
N ALA A 32 -3.18 0.69 10.51
CA ALA A 32 -1.99 0.82 11.36
C ALA A 32 -0.73 0.65 10.52
N SER A 33 0.29 1.46 10.82
CA SER A 33 1.55 1.44 10.07
C SER A 33 2.42 0.28 10.49
N GLU A 34 1.90 -0.92 10.30
CA GLU A 34 2.56 -2.19 10.60
C GLU A 34 2.35 -3.14 9.44
N PRO A 35 3.37 -3.94 9.09
CA PRO A 35 3.24 -4.85 7.94
C PRO A 35 2.04 -5.78 8.06
N GLU A 36 1.78 -6.33 9.24
CA GLU A 36 0.67 -7.25 9.43
C GLU A 36 -0.68 -6.60 9.14
N ALA A 37 -0.88 -5.36 9.60
CA ALA A 37 -2.12 -4.64 9.39
C ALA A 37 -2.33 -4.30 7.92
N VAL A 38 -1.26 -3.88 7.25
CA VAL A 38 -1.32 -3.52 5.83
C VAL A 38 -1.58 -4.76 4.97
N VAL A 39 -0.88 -5.84 5.26
CA VAL A 39 -1.10 -7.11 4.54
C VAL A 39 -2.53 -7.60 4.73
N ALA A 40 -3.03 -7.56 5.96
CA ALA A 40 -4.40 -7.99 6.27
C ALA A 40 -5.43 -7.16 5.49
N PHE A 41 -5.19 -5.87 5.36
CA PHE A 41 -6.06 -5.00 4.59
C PHE A 41 -6.15 -5.48 3.13
N PHE A 42 -5.01 -5.72 2.49
CA PHE A 42 -5.00 -6.13 1.09
C PHE A 42 -5.58 -7.54 0.90
N GLU A 43 -5.35 -8.42 1.85
CA GLU A 43 -5.93 -9.76 1.78
C GLU A 43 -7.45 -9.75 1.91
N ALA A 44 -7.98 -8.78 2.63
CA ALA A 44 -9.42 -8.67 2.86
C ALA A 44 -10.17 -7.94 1.74
N LEU A 45 -9.46 -7.40 0.74
CA LEU A 45 -10.11 -6.63 -0.32
C LEU A 45 -11.05 -7.44 -1.20
N GLY A 46 -10.80 -8.73 -1.36
CA GLY A 46 -11.61 -9.58 -2.21
C GLY A 46 -11.21 -9.53 -3.69
N PHE A 47 -10.19 -8.76 -4.04
CA PHE A 47 -9.64 -8.72 -5.40
C PHE A 47 -8.14 -8.43 -5.32
N ALA A 48 -7.43 -8.78 -6.37
CA ALA A 48 -5.98 -8.63 -6.40
C ALA A 48 -5.60 -7.20 -6.77
N VAL A 49 -4.54 -6.70 -6.12
CA VAL A 49 -3.93 -5.43 -6.46
C VAL A 49 -2.65 -5.74 -7.23
N LYS A 50 -2.52 -5.17 -8.41
CA LYS A 50 -1.38 -5.45 -9.29
C LYS A 50 -0.08 -4.88 -8.75
N ARG A 51 -0.14 -3.70 -8.16
CA ARG A 51 1.05 -3.02 -7.66
C ARG A 51 0.69 -2.09 -6.52
N ILE A 52 1.58 -2.02 -5.54
CA ILE A 52 1.44 -1.15 -4.39
C ILE A 52 2.61 -0.18 -4.39
N GLY A 53 2.31 1.12 -4.35
CA GLY A 53 3.34 2.15 -4.22
C GLY A 53 3.38 2.69 -2.81
N LEU A 54 4.58 2.77 -2.24
CA LEU A 54 4.79 3.32 -0.90
C LEU A 54 5.61 4.60 -1.04
N GLU A 55 5.19 5.66 -0.36
CA GLU A 55 6.01 6.86 -0.27
C GLU A 55 7.17 6.60 0.70
N ALA A 56 8.35 7.13 0.37
CA ALA A 56 9.52 6.97 1.21
C ALA A 56 9.34 7.71 2.54
N GLY A 57 9.67 7.05 3.64
CA GLY A 57 9.55 7.61 4.97
C GLY A 57 10.18 6.67 5.99
N PRO A 58 10.10 7.01 7.29
CA PRO A 58 10.80 6.25 8.33
C PRO A 58 10.42 4.77 8.39
N LEU A 59 9.16 4.42 8.12
CA LEU A 59 8.69 3.05 8.20
C LEU A 59 8.56 2.36 6.85
N SER A 60 8.89 3.07 5.75
CA SER A 60 8.62 2.55 4.41
C SER A 60 9.37 1.28 4.08
N HIS A 61 10.64 1.19 4.47
CA HIS A 61 11.43 -0.02 4.20
C HIS A 61 10.87 -1.23 4.93
N TRP A 62 10.42 -1.05 6.16
CA TRP A 62 9.82 -2.11 6.94
C TRP A 62 8.52 -2.60 6.31
N LEU A 63 7.65 -1.66 5.92
CA LEU A 63 6.39 -2.01 5.27
C LEU A 63 6.62 -2.64 3.90
N HIS A 64 7.57 -2.11 3.15
CA HIS A 64 7.93 -2.65 1.84
C HIS A 64 8.38 -4.11 1.97
N ALA A 65 9.26 -4.39 2.92
CA ALA A 65 9.76 -5.74 3.14
C ALA A 65 8.62 -6.70 3.52
N GLY A 66 7.72 -6.26 4.40
CA GLY A 66 6.60 -7.09 4.83
C GLY A 66 5.62 -7.41 3.71
N LEU A 67 5.31 -6.41 2.88
CA LEU A 67 4.42 -6.60 1.74
C LEU A 67 5.04 -7.51 0.68
N LYS A 68 6.32 -7.32 0.42
CA LYS A 68 7.05 -8.13 -0.54
C LYS A 68 7.11 -9.58 -0.09
N GLU A 69 7.36 -9.80 1.19
CA GLU A 69 7.41 -11.13 1.78
C GLU A 69 6.07 -11.83 1.69
N ALA A 70 4.98 -11.08 1.77
CA ALA A 70 3.63 -11.62 1.64
C ALA A 70 3.22 -11.87 0.19
N GLY A 71 4.07 -11.55 -0.78
CA GLY A 71 3.82 -11.83 -2.19
C GLY A 71 3.24 -10.68 -2.98
N PHE A 72 3.18 -9.48 -2.41
CA PHE A 72 2.67 -8.32 -3.13
C PHE A 72 3.79 -7.63 -3.90
N GLU A 73 3.49 -7.21 -5.12
CA GLU A 73 4.43 -6.41 -5.89
C GLU A 73 4.41 -4.98 -5.36
N THR A 74 5.50 -4.55 -4.76
CA THR A 74 5.56 -3.30 -4.03
C THR A 74 6.74 -2.47 -4.51
N VAL A 75 6.49 -1.18 -4.73
CA VAL A 75 7.49 -0.24 -5.20
C VAL A 75 7.63 0.88 -4.17
N LEU A 76 8.87 1.21 -3.83
CA LEU A 76 9.17 2.31 -2.94
C LEU A 76 9.36 3.56 -3.79
N LEU A 77 8.52 4.57 -3.55
CA LEU A 77 8.56 5.81 -4.31
C LEU A 77 9.36 6.84 -3.53
N GLU A 78 10.42 7.36 -4.15
CA GLU A 78 11.21 8.42 -3.55
C GLU A 78 10.83 9.74 -4.17
N THR A 79 10.57 10.71 -3.30
CA THR A 79 10.32 12.06 -3.75
C THR A 79 11.62 12.86 -3.65
N HIS A 80 12.04 13.41 -4.76
CA HIS A 80 13.19 14.30 -4.80
C HIS A 80 12.71 15.73 -4.92
N MET A 81 13.29 16.56 -4.13
CA MET A 81 12.98 17.98 -4.18
C MET A 81 14.17 18.76 -4.63
#